data_2490946f6ee4236612c3cf7047c8618c
#
_entry.id   2490946f6ee4236612c3cf7047c8618c
#
_cell.length_a   1.000
_cell.length_b   1.000
_cell.length_c   1.000
_cell.angle_alpha   90.00
_cell.angle_beta   90.00
_cell.angle_gamma   90.00
#
_symmetry.space_group_name_H-M   'P 1'
#
loop_
_entity.id
_entity.type
_entity.pdbx_description
1 polymer ?
#
loop_
_entity_poly.entity_id
_entity_poly.type
_entity_poly.pdbx_seq_one_letter_code
_entity_poly.pdbx_strand_id
1 'polypeptide(L)'
;MLEEIKDHTGAEPGAGMDRREFLGRLAALTGGTASAVTMLAAFGAGPAGAQMAAKDDPRLETGMIEYEGAAGKIRAYRARPKGAKKLAGVIVVHENRGLNAWVEDIARRVALEGFEAIAPDALSPVGGTPADPDKARDLIMGLDKTANTKNYLAAVAYLKTGPQATGKVACMGFCWGGGVTNQVAVNAPDLAAAVPFYGMQPAAEDVPKIRAAMLLQYAGDDQRIDAGIPAFEEALKKAGVSYVIHMYPEAKHAFMNDTGANYNKEAAELAWKRTVAFLKDRLKS
;
A
#
# COMPACT_ATOMS: atom_id res chain seq x y z
N MET A 1 -10.46 -64.40 0.63
CA MET A 1 -11.77 -64.21 1.28
C MET A 1 -11.62 -63.01 2.21
N LEU A 2 -11.83 -61.84 1.65
CA LEU A 2 -11.95 -60.59 2.37
C LEU A 2 -13.05 -59.78 1.64
N GLU A 3 -14.18 -59.61 2.32
CA GLU A 3 -15.39 -59.01 1.80
C GLU A 3 -15.22 -57.49 1.55
N GLU A 4 -15.71 -57.06 0.40
CA GLU A 4 -15.92 -55.66 0.05
C GLU A 4 -17.02 -55.07 0.96
N ILE A 5 -16.65 -54.02 1.68
CA ILE A 5 -17.64 -53.11 2.30
C ILE A 5 -17.87 -52.00 1.29
N LYS A 6 -19.02 -52.03 0.61
CA LYS A 6 -19.52 -50.92 -0.20
C LYS A 6 -20.05 -49.83 0.73
N ASP A 7 -19.36 -48.67 0.74
CA ASP A 7 -19.90 -47.46 1.31
C ASP A 7 -20.74 -46.73 0.25
N HIS A 8 -22.01 -46.59 0.53
CA HIS A 8 -22.97 -45.86 -0.26
C HIS A 8 -23.16 -44.46 0.35
N THR A 9 -22.21 -43.56 0.10
CA THR A 9 -22.45 -42.11 0.24
C THR A 9 -22.00 -41.40 -1.02
N GLY A 10 -22.87 -41.37 -2.02
CA GLY A 10 -22.70 -40.53 -3.19
C GLY A 10 -22.91 -39.06 -2.82
N ALA A 11 -21.83 -38.36 -2.49
CA ALA A 11 -21.80 -36.92 -2.46
C ALA A 11 -20.61 -36.48 -3.33
N GLU A 12 -20.91 -35.94 -4.50
CA GLU A 12 -19.93 -35.25 -5.34
C GLU A 12 -19.37 -34.05 -4.57
N PRO A 13 -18.04 -33.83 -4.47
CA PRO A 13 -17.48 -32.63 -3.86
C PRO A 13 -17.43 -31.50 -4.88
N GLY A 14 -18.17 -30.42 -4.64
CA GLY A 14 -17.87 -29.16 -5.30
C GLY A 14 -18.96 -28.39 -6.00
N ALA A 15 -20.12 -28.19 -5.38
CA ALA A 15 -20.95 -27.03 -5.71
C ALA A 15 -20.83 -26.02 -4.56
N GLY A 16 -19.91 -25.06 -4.67
CA GLY A 16 -19.80 -23.96 -3.74
C GLY A 16 -21.12 -23.21 -3.70
N MET A 17 -21.70 -23.08 -2.50
CA MET A 17 -22.93 -22.34 -2.25
C MET A 17 -22.76 -20.91 -2.78
N ASP A 18 -23.70 -20.44 -3.64
CA ASP A 18 -23.63 -19.08 -4.13
C ASP A 18 -23.88 -18.07 -2.99
N ARG A 19 -23.44 -16.83 -3.19
CA ARG A 19 -23.54 -15.77 -2.18
C ARG A 19 -24.98 -15.49 -1.74
N ARG A 20 -25.93 -15.65 -2.63
CA ARG A 20 -27.36 -15.38 -2.37
C ARG A 20 -27.98 -16.50 -1.53
N GLU A 21 -27.62 -17.73 -1.81
CA GLU A 21 -28.03 -18.91 -1.04
C GLU A 21 -27.41 -18.91 0.36
N PHE A 22 -26.13 -18.55 0.49
CA PHE A 22 -25.43 -18.39 1.76
C PHE A 22 -26.09 -17.31 2.63
N LEU A 23 -26.37 -16.13 2.07
CA LEU A 23 -27.02 -15.03 2.78
C LEU A 23 -28.47 -15.39 3.19
N GLY A 24 -29.17 -16.12 2.35
CA GLY A 24 -30.53 -16.63 2.66
C GLY A 24 -30.56 -17.60 3.84
N ARG A 25 -29.61 -18.52 3.89
CA ARG A 25 -29.47 -19.48 5.02
C ARG A 25 -29.01 -18.77 6.30
N LEU A 26 -28.09 -17.79 6.21
CA LEU A 26 -27.65 -17.00 7.35
C LEU A 26 -28.80 -16.14 7.91
N ALA A 27 -29.58 -15.51 7.06
CA ALA A 27 -30.76 -14.72 7.46
C ALA A 27 -31.83 -15.58 8.16
N ALA A 28 -32.03 -16.82 7.71
CA ALA A 28 -32.96 -17.77 8.34
C ALA A 28 -32.49 -18.20 9.75
N LEU A 29 -31.16 -18.27 9.98
CA LEU A 29 -30.58 -18.63 11.27
C LEU A 29 -30.52 -17.46 12.27
N THR A 30 -30.49 -16.21 11.79
CA THR A 30 -30.27 -15.02 12.63
C THR A 30 -31.52 -14.13 12.77
N GLY A 31 -32.65 -14.54 12.23
CA GLY A 31 -33.91 -13.80 12.38
C GLY A 31 -34.06 -12.53 11.56
N GLY A 32 -33.18 -12.28 10.57
CA GLY A 32 -33.30 -11.15 9.65
C GLY A 32 -32.03 -10.76 8.90
N THR A 33 -32.18 -10.08 7.78
CA THR A 33 -31.08 -9.65 6.90
C THR A 33 -30.13 -8.64 7.56
N ALA A 34 -30.62 -7.79 8.47
CA ALA A 34 -29.82 -6.81 9.20
C ALA A 34 -28.82 -7.50 10.15
N SER A 35 -29.21 -8.56 10.84
CA SER A 35 -28.34 -9.35 11.72
C SER A 35 -27.27 -10.12 10.92
N ALA A 36 -27.62 -10.61 9.72
CA ALA A 36 -26.68 -11.29 8.84
C ALA A 36 -25.56 -10.34 8.34
N VAL A 37 -25.91 -9.10 8.00
CA VAL A 37 -24.93 -8.08 7.58
C VAL A 37 -23.99 -7.70 8.74
N THR A 38 -24.54 -7.59 9.95
CA THR A 38 -23.72 -7.28 11.15
C THR A 38 -22.77 -8.42 11.50
N MET A 39 -23.21 -9.69 11.37
CA MET A 39 -22.31 -10.83 11.57
C MET A 39 -21.24 -10.95 10.48
N LEU A 40 -21.55 -10.67 9.21
CA LEU A 40 -20.56 -10.65 8.14
C LEU A 40 -19.47 -9.60 8.41
N ALA A 41 -19.84 -8.44 8.91
CA ALA A 41 -18.87 -7.41 9.34
C ALA A 41 -18.01 -7.87 10.52
N ALA A 42 -18.56 -8.64 11.45
CA ALA A 42 -17.83 -9.21 12.60
C ALA A 42 -16.83 -10.30 12.17
N PHE A 43 -17.07 -11.01 11.06
CA PHE A 43 -16.17 -12.02 10.51
C PHE A 43 -15.19 -11.48 9.44
N GLY A 44 -15.12 -10.16 9.24
CA GLY A 44 -14.19 -9.53 8.31
C GLY A 44 -14.53 -9.73 6.82
N ALA A 45 -15.71 -10.27 6.50
CA ALA A 45 -16.21 -10.37 5.12
C ALA A 45 -17.07 -9.14 4.80
N GLY A 46 -16.43 -7.95 4.74
CA GLY A 46 -17.06 -6.76 4.18
C GLY A 46 -17.34 -6.93 2.68
N PRO A 47 -18.26 -6.15 2.08
CA PRO A 47 -18.45 -6.17 0.63
C PRO A 47 -17.12 -5.88 -0.06
N ALA A 48 -16.81 -6.60 -1.15
CA ALA A 48 -15.62 -6.38 -1.95
C ALA A 48 -15.52 -4.87 -2.29
N GLY A 49 -14.44 -4.20 -1.84
CA GLY A 49 -14.25 -2.75 -1.97
C GLY A 49 -14.61 -1.92 -0.73
N ALA A 50 -14.99 -2.52 0.40
CA ALA A 50 -15.15 -1.79 1.65
C ALA A 50 -13.76 -1.35 2.16
N GLN A 51 -13.59 -0.05 2.41
CA GLN A 51 -12.36 0.48 3.01
C GLN A 51 -12.13 -0.16 4.39
N MET A 52 -10.90 -0.66 4.64
CA MET A 52 -10.56 -1.33 5.91
C MET A 52 -10.45 -0.34 7.08
N ALA A 53 -10.12 0.93 6.79
CA ALA A 53 -10.14 2.02 7.76
C ALA A 53 -11.24 3.02 7.37
N ALA A 54 -12.24 3.22 8.23
CA ALA A 54 -13.36 4.11 7.95
C ALA A 54 -12.87 5.55 7.69
N LYS A 55 -13.56 6.28 6.80
CA LYS A 55 -13.23 7.70 6.50
C LYS A 55 -13.40 8.60 7.71
N ASP A 56 -14.36 8.27 8.56
CA ASP A 56 -14.79 8.98 9.77
C ASP A 56 -14.35 8.27 11.06
N ASP A 57 -13.28 7.47 11.00
CA ASP A 57 -12.75 6.80 12.18
C ASP A 57 -12.43 7.84 13.27
N PRO A 58 -13.09 7.78 14.44
CA PRO A 58 -12.98 8.80 15.49
C PRO A 58 -11.57 8.91 16.11
N ARG A 59 -10.71 7.92 15.88
CA ARG A 59 -9.32 7.89 16.33
C ARG A 59 -8.38 8.74 15.47
N LEU A 60 -8.85 9.16 14.26
CA LEU A 60 -8.03 9.85 13.27
C LEU A 60 -8.47 11.31 13.05
N GLU A 61 -7.50 12.12 12.69
CA GLU A 61 -7.69 13.41 12.00
C GLU A 61 -7.29 13.20 10.54
N THR A 62 -8.23 13.47 9.63
CA THR A 62 -8.04 13.28 8.19
C THR A 62 -8.44 14.51 7.41
N GLY A 63 -7.86 14.71 6.23
CA GLY A 63 -8.24 15.81 5.35
C GLY A 63 -7.24 16.05 4.23
N MET A 64 -7.63 16.90 3.29
CA MET A 64 -6.71 17.36 2.24
C MET A 64 -5.84 18.48 2.79
N ILE A 65 -4.55 18.41 2.44
CA ILE A 65 -3.55 19.44 2.72
C ILE A 65 -2.85 19.83 1.41
N GLU A 66 -2.09 20.90 1.47
CA GLU A 66 -1.18 21.33 0.41
C GLU A 66 0.22 21.58 0.99
N TYR A 67 1.25 21.28 0.20
CA TYR A 67 2.62 21.66 0.49
C TYR A 67 3.31 22.17 -0.78
N GLU A 68 4.37 22.96 -0.63
CA GLU A 68 5.14 23.49 -1.76
C GLU A 68 5.98 22.37 -2.39
N GLY A 69 5.71 22.06 -3.66
CA GLY A 69 6.49 21.16 -4.48
C GLY A 69 7.51 21.88 -5.37
N ALA A 70 8.15 21.14 -6.27
CA ALA A 70 9.17 21.70 -7.17
C ALA A 70 8.59 22.62 -8.26
N ALA A 71 7.32 22.45 -8.62
CA ALA A 71 6.65 23.18 -9.68
C ALA A 71 5.25 23.67 -9.24
N GLY A 72 5.13 24.11 -7.99
CA GLY A 72 3.88 24.60 -7.41
C GLY A 72 3.34 23.67 -6.32
N LYS A 73 2.15 23.98 -5.85
CA LYS A 73 1.52 23.27 -4.74
C LYS A 73 1.13 21.85 -5.09
N ILE A 74 1.45 20.94 -4.20
CA ILE A 74 1.04 19.54 -4.24
C ILE A 74 -0.07 19.32 -3.22
N ARG A 75 -1.19 18.82 -3.68
CA ARG A 75 -2.29 18.35 -2.83
C ARG A 75 -1.98 16.96 -2.31
N ALA A 76 -2.31 16.71 -1.05
CA ALA A 76 -2.14 15.39 -0.45
C ALA A 76 -3.29 15.08 0.50
N TYR A 77 -3.72 13.83 0.54
CA TYR A 77 -4.56 13.35 1.62
C TYR A 77 -3.70 13.06 2.85
N ARG A 78 -4.08 13.62 3.99
CA ARG A 78 -3.41 13.40 5.28
C ARG A 78 -4.29 12.60 6.22
N ALA A 79 -3.69 11.67 6.95
CA ALA A 79 -4.29 10.98 8.08
C ALA A 79 -3.28 10.90 9.22
N ARG A 80 -3.72 11.15 10.46
CA ARG A 80 -2.89 11.02 11.66
C ARG A 80 -3.73 10.67 12.89
N PRO A 81 -3.14 10.05 13.92
CA PRO A 81 -3.82 9.79 15.20
C PRO A 81 -4.24 11.11 15.86
N LYS A 82 -5.50 11.15 16.30
CA LYS A 82 -6.06 12.33 16.97
C LYS A 82 -5.34 12.60 18.31
N GLY A 83 -4.97 13.86 18.53
CA GLY A 83 -4.33 14.29 19.78
C GLY A 83 -2.88 13.81 19.99
N ALA A 84 -2.25 13.20 19.00
CA ALA A 84 -0.85 12.79 19.09
C ALA A 84 0.09 13.99 19.20
N LYS A 85 1.12 13.90 20.05
CA LYS A 85 2.06 15.00 20.33
C LYS A 85 3.26 15.01 19.39
N LYS A 86 3.79 13.83 19.04
CA LYS A 86 4.91 13.65 18.12
C LYS A 86 4.70 12.41 17.27
N LEU A 87 4.92 12.53 15.97
CA LEU A 87 4.71 11.46 15.00
C LEU A 87 5.89 11.38 14.03
N ALA A 88 6.28 10.15 13.69
CA ALA A 88 7.09 9.93 12.50
C ALA A 88 6.19 10.00 11.26
N GLY A 89 6.75 10.51 10.16
CA GLY A 89 6.02 10.68 8.92
C GLY A 89 6.11 9.47 8.00
N VAL A 90 5.03 9.16 7.27
CA VAL A 90 5.03 8.15 6.22
C VAL A 90 4.38 8.73 4.97
N ILE A 91 5.10 8.72 3.86
CA ILE A 91 4.58 9.06 2.54
C ILE A 91 4.01 7.80 1.92
N VAL A 92 2.76 7.86 1.46
CA VAL A 92 2.08 6.79 0.75
C VAL A 92 1.94 7.17 -0.72
N VAL A 93 2.70 6.53 -1.60
CA VAL A 93 2.71 6.81 -3.03
C VAL A 93 1.70 5.92 -3.74
N HIS A 94 0.76 6.53 -4.45
CA HIS A 94 -0.33 5.85 -5.16
C HIS A 94 0.16 5.02 -6.36
N GLU A 95 -0.70 4.17 -6.89
CA GLU A 95 -0.48 3.44 -8.14
C GLU A 95 -0.64 4.37 -9.36
N ASN A 96 -0.64 3.81 -10.56
CA ASN A 96 -0.77 4.56 -11.83
C ASN A 96 -2.18 5.09 -12.13
N ARG A 97 -3.07 5.13 -11.15
CA ARG A 97 -4.43 5.69 -11.26
C ARG A 97 -4.63 6.96 -10.43
N GLY A 98 -3.54 7.52 -9.89
CA GLY A 98 -3.57 8.72 -9.07
C GLY A 98 -4.06 8.50 -7.65
N LEU A 99 -4.29 9.60 -6.94
CA LEU A 99 -4.84 9.59 -5.58
C LEU A 99 -6.32 9.19 -5.65
N ASN A 100 -6.64 8.07 -5.03
CA ASN A 100 -7.98 7.50 -5.02
C ASN A 100 -8.37 6.97 -3.62
N ALA A 101 -9.61 6.52 -3.48
CA ALA A 101 -10.16 6.08 -2.20
C ALA A 101 -9.38 4.93 -1.54
N TRP A 102 -8.74 4.04 -2.32
CA TRP A 102 -7.90 2.97 -1.80
C TRP A 102 -6.60 3.51 -1.19
N VAL A 103 -5.95 4.45 -1.85
CA VAL A 103 -4.71 5.07 -1.34
C VAL A 103 -4.99 5.90 -0.09
N GLU A 104 -6.12 6.62 -0.05
CA GLU A 104 -6.58 7.32 1.16
C GLU A 104 -6.81 6.34 2.32
N ASP A 105 -7.36 5.15 2.03
CA ASP A 105 -7.55 4.08 3.02
C ASP A 105 -6.21 3.55 3.53
N ILE A 106 -5.23 3.32 2.67
CA ILE A 106 -3.86 2.95 3.08
C ILE A 106 -3.27 4.03 4.01
N ALA A 107 -3.43 5.31 3.69
CA ALA A 107 -2.94 6.38 4.57
C ALA A 107 -3.62 6.35 5.95
N ARG A 108 -4.92 6.07 6.03
CA ARG A 108 -5.63 5.88 7.31
C ARG A 108 -5.14 4.64 8.07
N ARG A 109 -4.93 3.51 7.38
CA ARG A 109 -4.34 2.29 7.99
C ARG A 109 -2.96 2.59 8.59
N VAL A 110 -2.11 3.32 7.89
CA VAL A 110 -0.79 3.75 8.38
C VAL A 110 -0.95 4.66 9.61
N ALA A 111 -1.91 5.57 9.60
CA ALA A 111 -2.18 6.46 10.73
C ALA A 111 -2.68 5.68 11.96
N LEU A 112 -3.50 4.65 11.80
CA LEU A 112 -3.95 3.76 12.88
C LEU A 112 -2.79 3.00 13.54
N GLU A 113 -1.67 2.84 12.83
CA GLU A 113 -0.43 2.24 13.35
C GLU A 113 0.45 3.25 14.13
N GLY A 114 0.02 4.52 14.24
CA GLY A 114 0.68 5.53 15.07
C GLY A 114 1.59 6.47 14.31
N PHE A 115 1.43 6.64 12.99
CA PHE A 115 2.23 7.54 12.15
C PHE A 115 1.41 8.71 11.64
N GLU A 116 2.07 9.80 11.21
CA GLU A 116 1.45 10.80 10.34
C GLU A 116 1.64 10.35 8.90
N ALA A 117 0.56 10.02 8.21
CA ALA A 117 0.57 9.59 6.82
C ALA A 117 0.12 10.71 5.90
N ILE A 118 0.84 10.94 4.80
CA ILE A 118 0.37 11.75 3.68
C ILE A 118 0.41 10.95 2.39
N ALA A 119 -0.61 11.11 1.57
CA ALA A 119 -0.69 10.54 0.23
C ALA A 119 -0.74 11.67 -0.81
N PRO A 120 0.41 12.09 -1.36
CA PRO A 120 0.47 13.14 -2.37
C PRO A 120 -0.24 12.74 -3.66
N ASP A 121 -0.97 13.65 -4.26
CA ASP A 121 -1.49 13.54 -5.62
C ASP A 121 -0.42 14.00 -6.62
N ALA A 122 0.25 13.04 -7.25
CA ALA A 122 1.29 13.31 -8.25
C ALA A 122 0.80 14.14 -9.45
N LEU A 123 -0.50 14.12 -9.71
CA LEU A 123 -1.13 14.88 -10.77
C LEU A 123 -1.49 16.33 -10.38
N SER A 124 -1.20 16.77 -9.14
CA SER A 124 -1.45 18.15 -8.70
C SER A 124 -0.94 19.21 -9.69
N PRO A 125 0.27 19.10 -10.28
CA PRO A 125 0.77 20.09 -11.23
C PRO A 125 0.00 20.17 -12.55
N VAL A 126 -0.81 19.16 -12.86
CA VAL A 126 -1.59 19.06 -14.11
C VAL A 126 -3.10 19.08 -13.85
N GLY A 127 -3.53 19.60 -12.68
CA GLY A 127 -4.93 19.78 -12.34
C GLY A 127 -5.49 18.73 -11.36
N GLY A 128 -4.68 17.80 -10.89
CA GLY A 128 -5.06 16.74 -9.96
C GLY A 128 -5.55 15.47 -10.64
N THR A 129 -5.79 14.45 -9.82
CA THR A 129 -6.28 13.15 -10.30
C THR A 129 -7.70 13.27 -10.85
N PRO A 130 -7.92 12.99 -12.15
CA PRO A 130 -9.26 13.01 -12.73
C PRO A 130 -10.08 11.79 -12.25
N ALA A 131 -11.41 11.90 -12.37
CA ALA A 131 -12.33 10.82 -12.02
C ALA A 131 -12.20 9.59 -12.95
N ASP A 132 -11.78 9.80 -14.20
CA ASP A 132 -11.50 8.74 -15.18
C ASP A 132 -10.13 8.11 -14.89
N PRO A 133 -10.07 6.81 -14.50
CA PRO A 133 -8.82 6.16 -14.14
C PRO A 133 -7.89 5.92 -15.33
N ASP A 134 -8.40 5.81 -16.56
CA ASP A 134 -7.56 5.65 -17.75
C ASP A 134 -6.89 6.98 -18.13
N LYS A 135 -7.63 8.09 -18.02
CA LYS A 135 -7.06 9.42 -18.16
C LYS A 135 -6.00 9.71 -17.08
N ALA A 136 -6.26 9.29 -15.83
CA ALA A 136 -5.25 9.41 -14.76
C ALA A 136 -3.96 8.68 -15.12
N ARG A 137 -4.07 7.44 -15.62
CA ARG A 137 -2.91 6.65 -16.06
C ARG A 137 -2.12 7.36 -17.15
N ASP A 138 -2.79 7.87 -18.18
CA ASP A 138 -2.13 8.53 -19.30
C ASP A 138 -1.39 9.79 -18.86
N LEU A 139 -2.01 10.59 -17.96
CA LEU A 139 -1.35 11.75 -17.35
C LEU A 139 -0.13 11.36 -16.52
N ILE A 140 -0.21 10.30 -15.71
CA ILE A 140 0.92 9.79 -14.89
C ILE A 140 2.07 9.34 -15.78
N MET A 141 1.79 8.66 -16.89
CA MET A 141 2.82 8.22 -17.83
C MET A 141 3.51 9.39 -18.54
N GLY A 142 2.84 10.53 -18.64
CA GLY A 142 3.38 11.77 -19.21
C GLY A 142 4.13 12.67 -18.21
N LEU A 143 4.15 12.35 -16.91
CA LEU A 143 4.84 13.18 -15.93
C LEU A 143 6.35 13.21 -16.15
N ASP A 144 6.95 14.39 -15.99
CA ASP A 144 8.41 14.51 -15.88
C ASP A 144 8.88 13.82 -14.60
N LYS A 145 9.69 12.77 -14.76
CA LYS A 145 10.14 11.91 -13.67
C LYS A 145 10.97 12.66 -12.63
N THR A 146 11.79 13.63 -13.08
CA THR A 146 12.67 14.40 -12.22
C THR A 146 11.85 15.38 -11.38
N ALA A 147 10.95 16.13 -12.00
CA ALA A 147 10.06 17.05 -11.29
C ALA A 147 9.15 16.30 -10.31
N ASN A 148 8.60 15.15 -10.73
CA ASN A 148 7.79 14.30 -9.86
C ASN A 148 8.59 13.80 -8.64
N THR A 149 9.82 13.32 -8.83
CA THR A 149 10.68 12.91 -7.71
C THR A 149 10.92 14.08 -6.76
N LYS A 150 11.22 15.28 -7.25
CA LYS A 150 11.40 16.49 -6.43
C LYS A 150 10.14 16.83 -5.61
N ASN A 151 8.95 16.61 -6.14
CA ASN A 151 7.70 16.81 -5.40
C ASN A 151 7.60 15.87 -4.18
N TYR A 152 8.04 14.61 -4.31
CA TYR A 152 8.10 13.66 -3.20
C TYR A 152 9.25 13.97 -2.22
N LEU A 153 10.37 14.53 -2.68
CA LEU A 153 11.42 15.05 -1.77
C LEU A 153 10.89 16.23 -0.94
N ALA A 154 10.07 17.09 -1.53
CA ALA A 154 9.38 18.15 -0.79
C ALA A 154 8.40 17.58 0.26
N ALA A 155 7.72 16.45 -0.03
CA ALA A 155 6.91 15.73 0.95
C ALA A 155 7.74 15.21 2.13
N VAL A 156 8.95 14.70 1.87
CA VAL A 156 9.90 14.31 2.94
C VAL A 156 10.22 15.50 3.83
N ALA A 157 10.58 16.65 3.24
CA ALA A 157 10.89 17.88 3.97
C ALA A 157 9.69 18.36 4.79
N TYR A 158 8.48 18.35 4.22
CA TYR A 158 7.24 18.71 4.88
C TYR A 158 7.00 17.88 6.15
N LEU A 159 7.10 16.57 6.06
CA LEU A 159 6.89 15.66 7.20
C LEU A 159 8.01 15.73 8.25
N LYS A 160 9.22 16.12 7.87
CA LYS A 160 10.34 16.27 8.82
C LYS A 160 10.24 17.52 9.68
N THR A 161 9.67 18.60 9.13
CA THR A 161 9.73 19.94 9.76
C THR A 161 8.41 20.35 10.39
N GLY A 162 7.37 19.54 10.33
CA GLY A 162 6.09 19.80 10.96
C GLY A 162 6.22 19.99 12.49
N PRO A 163 5.34 20.79 13.13
CA PRO A 163 5.45 21.12 14.56
C PRO A 163 5.32 19.89 15.48
N GLN A 164 4.77 18.81 14.97
CA GLN A 164 4.59 17.54 15.70
C GLN A 164 5.49 16.42 15.12
N ALA A 165 6.44 16.74 14.25
CA ALA A 165 7.31 15.77 13.63
C ALA A 165 8.39 15.26 14.61
N THR A 166 8.72 13.97 14.53
CA THR A 166 9.92 13.40 15.15
C THR A 166 11.19 13.68 14.33
N GLY A 167 11.05 14.16 13.09
CA GLY A 167 12.12 14.29 12.12
C GLY A 167 12.42 13.01 11.33
N LYS A 168 11.82 11.88 11.67
CA LYS A 168 11.96 10.61 10.94
C LYS A 168 10.84 10.43 9.93
N VAL A 169 11.21 10.08 8.69
CA VAL A 169 10.27 9.89 7.58
C VAL A 169 10.56 8.60 6.85
N ALA A 170 9.52 7.86 6.49
CA ALA A 170 9.57 6.75 5.56
C ALA A 170 8.74 7.06 4.31
N CYS A 171 9.03 6.35 3.23
CA CYS A 171 8.24 6.34 2.01
C CYS A 171 7.81 4.92 1.69
N MET A 172 6.54 4.72 1.38
CA MET A 172 6.01 3.47 0.85
C MET A 172 5.17 3.75 -0.38
N GLY A 173 5.12 2.80 -1.32
CA GLY A 173 4.36 3.01 -2.54
C GLY A 173 4.13 1.73 -3.33
N PHE A 174 3.16 1.78 -4.23
CA PHE A 174 2.60 0.61 -4.89
C PHE A 174 2.72 0.74 -6.41
N CYS A 175 3.10 -0.32 -7.12
CA CYS A 175 3.19 -0.35 -8.57
C CYS A 175 4.12 0.76 -9.11
N TRP A 176 3.58 1.70 -9.88
CA TRP A 176 4.27 2.93 -10.28
C TRP A 176 4.85 3.67 -9.07
N GLY A 177 4.05 3.81 -8.00
CA GLY A 177 4.49 4.41 -6.75
C GLY A 177 5.58 3.64 -6.03
N GLY A 178 5.68 2.33 -6.22
CA GLY A 178 6.82 1.53 -5.75
C GLY A 178 8.12 1.95 -6.45
N GLY A 179 8.05 2.20 -7.76
CA GLY A 179 9.17 2.76 -8.52
C GLY A 179 9.55 4.18 -8.05
N VAL A 180 8.54 5.03 -7.78
CA VAL A 180 8.76 6.37 -7.20
C VAL A 180 9.40 6.26 -5.81
N THR A 181 8.97 5.32 -4.97
CA THR A 181 9.56 5.07 -3.64
C THR A 181 11.05 4.74 -3.75
N ASN A 182 11.45 3.93 -4.73
CA ASN A 182 12.86 3.68 -5.02
C ASN A 182 13.60 4.96 -5.41
N GLN A 183 13.01 5.82 -6.25
CA GLN A 183 13.62 7.11 -6.62
C GLN A 183 13.73 8.07 -5.42
N VAL A 184 12.75 8.08 -4.51
CA VAL A 184 12.83 8.85 -3.27
C VAL A 184 13.98 8.32 -2.39
N ALA A 185 14.16 7.00 -2.26
CA ALA A 185 15.26 6.42 -1.50
C ALA A 185 16.64 6.76 -2.08
N VAL A 186 16.76 6.82 -3.41
CA VAL A 186 18.00 7.24 -4.12
C VAL A 186 18.32 8.72 -3.86
N ASN A 187 17.30 9.60 -3.79
CA ASN A 187 17.51 11.05 -3.80
C ASN A 187 17.28 11.73 -2.45
N ALA A 188 16.83 11.00 -1.42
CA ALA A 188 16.64 11.49 -0.05
C ALA A 188 17.63 10.81 0.90
N PRO A 189 18.84 11.32 1.09
CA PRO A 189 19.87 10.67 1.92
C PRO A 189 19.50 10.60 3.41
N ASP A 190 18.50 11.34 3.82
CA ASP A 190 17.98 11.42 5.19
C ASP A 190 16.64 10.69 5.37
N LEU A 191 16.18 9.94 4.37
CA LEU A 191 15.03 9.04 4.49
C LEU A 191 15.39 7.87 5.40
N ALA A 192 14.56 7.61 6.42
CA ALA A 192 14.84 6.55 7.39
C ALA A 192 14.53 5.14 6.82
N ALA A 193 13.46 5.02 6.05
CA ALA A 193 13.02 3.74 5.50
C ALA A 193 12.26 3.90 4.18
N ALA A 194 12.33 2.88 3.31
CA ALA A 194 11.57 2.80 2.08
C ALA A 194 10.95 1.42 1.89
N VAL A 195 9.67 1.38 1.51
CA VAL A 195 8.90 0.15 1.32
C VAL A 195 8.24 0.16 -0.07
N PRO A 196 8.98 -0.15 -1.14
CA PRO A 196 8.41 -0.31 -2.46
C PRO A 196 7.69 -1.66 -2.60
N PHE A 197 6.42 -1.62 -3.01
CA PHE A 197 5.62 -2.79 -3.38
C PHE A 197 5.59 -2.94 -4.90
N TYR A 198 6.02 -4.09 -5.40
CA TYR A 198 6.02 -4.45 -6.84
C TYR A 198 6.38 -3.27 -7.76
N GLY A 199 7.38 -2.51 -7.34
CA GLY A 199 7.87 -1.32 -8.05
C GLY A 199 9.09 -1.60 -8.92
N MET A 200 9.21 -0.83 -10.02
CA MET A 200 10.40 -0.86 -10.86
C MET A 200 11.65 -0.47 -10.05
N GLN A 201 12.72 -1.20 -10.25
CA GLN A 201 14.01 -0.93 -9.61
C GLN A 201 14.66 0.34 -10.17
N PRO A 202 15.51 1.03 -9.38
CA PRO A 202 16.33 2.13 -9.87
C PRO A 202 17.49 1.61 -10.73
N ALA A 203 18.16 2.47 -11.47
CA ALA A 203 19.38 2.13 -12.17
C ALA A 203 20.47 1.68 -11.17
N ALA A 204 21.28 0.69 -11.52
CA ALA A 204 22.27 0.08 -10.63
C ALA A 204 23.31 1.11 -10.16
N GLU A 205 23.69 2.06 -11.00
CA GLU A 205 24.60 3.16 -10.70
C GLU A 205 24.06 4.15 -9.65
N ASP A 206 22.74 4.19 -9.45
CA ASP A 206 22.11 5.06 -8.46
C ASP A 206 21.97 4.39 -7.07
N VAL A 207 22.03 3.07 -7.01
CA VAL A 207 21.86 2.31 -5.75
C VAL A 207 22.85 2.72 -4.65
N PRO A 208 24.13 3.04 -4.93
CA PRO A 208 25.05 3.51 -3.90
C PRO A 208 24.66 4.83 -3.21
N LYS A 209 23.68 5.58 -3.74
CA LYS A 209 23.15 6.80 -3.13
C LYS A 209 22.15 6.51 -2.01
N ILE A 210 21.54 5.30 -1.98
CA ILE A 210 20.54 4.92 -0.99
C ILE A 210 21.15 4.85 0.41
N ARG A 211 20.52 5.53 1.37
CA ARG A 211 20.86 5.49 2.80
C ARG A 211 19.73 4.91 3.65
N ALA A 212 18.51 4.93 3.13
CA ALA A 212 17.33 4.37 3.77
C ALA A 212 17.47 2.85 3.96
N ALA A 213 16.92 2.32 5.05
CA ALA A 213 16.65 0.89 5.11
C ALA A 213 15.52 0.52 4.13
N MET A 214 15.69 -0.58 3.39
CA MET A 214 14.76 -0.99 2.34
C MET A 214 13.99 -2.25 2.74
N LEU A 215 12.66 -2.24 2.58
CA LEU A 215 11.83 -3.43 2.65
C LEU A 215 11.15 -3.64 1.29
N LEU A 216 11.68 -4.54 0.50
CA LEU A 216 11.26 -4.79 -0.89
C LEU A 216 10.19 -5.88 -0.91
N GLN A 217 9.02 -5.57 -1.44
CA GLN A 217 7.85 -6.45 -1.44
C GLN A 217 7.46 -6.79 -2.89
N TYR A 218 7.71 -8.01 -3.35
CA TYR A 218 7.49 -8.42 -4.73
C TYR A 218 6.43 -9.51 -4.86
N ALA A 219 5.67 -9.45 -5.95
CA ALA A 219 4.76 -10.51 -6.36
C ALA A 219 5.54 -11.59 -7.12
N GLY A 220 5.29 -12.87 -6.88
CA GLY A 220 6.02 -13.95 -7.55
C GLY A 220 5.51 -14.25 -8.98
N ASP A 221 4.36 -13.71 -9.37
CA ASP A 221 3.82 -13.78 -10.74
C ASP A 221 3.79 -12.36 -11.36
N ASP A 222 5.00 -11.75 -11.48
CA ASP A 222 5.20 -10.42 -12.08
C ASP A 222 6.52 -10.37 -12.86
N GLN A 223 6.62 -11.17 -13.92
CA GLN A 223 7.86 -11.34 -14.70
C GLN A 223 8.53 -10.01 -15.09
N ARG A 224 7.73 -8.97 -15.38
CA ARG A 224 8.26 -7.65 -15.78
C ARG A 224 9.04 -6.96 -14.66
N ILE A 225 8.59 -7.08 -13.42
CA ILE A 225 9.27 -6.50 -12.26
C ILE A 225 10.36 -7.45 -11.76
N ASP A 226 10.08 -8.76 -11.73
CA ASP A 226 10.95 -9.75 -11.15
C ASP A 226 12.28 -9.89 -11.90
N ALA A 227 12.26 -9.67 -13.22
CA ALA A 227 13.47 -9.71 -14.05
C ALA A 227 14.59 -8.75 -13.57
N GLY A 228 14.25 -7.64 -12.93
CA GLY A 228 15.21 -6.67 -12.41
C GLY A 228 15.72 -6.96 -10.99
N ILE A 229 15.07 -7.86 -10.25
CA ILE A 229 15.38 -8.12 -8.83
C ILE A 229 16.83 -8.59 -8.61
N PRO A 230 17.36 -9.58 -9.37
CA PRO A 230 18.72 -10.07 -9.15
C PRO A 230 19.79 -8.99 -9.27
N ALA A 231 19.70 -8.15 -10.31
CA ALA A 231 20.64 -7.05 -10.52
C ALA A 231 20.52 -5.97 -9.44
N PHE A 232 19.30 -5.67 -8.99
CA PHE A 232 19.08 -4.71 -7.91
C PHE A 232 19.61 -5.25 -6.57
N GLU A 233 19.36 -6.51 -6.26
CA GLU A 233 19.88 -7.14 -5.05
C GLU A 233 21.41 -7.15 -5.02
N GLU A 234 22.07 -7.47 -6.15
CA GLU A 234 23.52 -7.41 -6.28
C GLU A 234 24.05 -5.98 -6.01
N ALA A 235 23.39 -4.96 -6.60
CA ALA A 235 23.78 -3.57 -6.40
C ALA A 235 23.61 -3.12 -4.93
N LEU A 236 22.51 -3.53 -4.27
CA LEU A 236 22.27 -3.27 -2.84
C LEU A 236 23.36 -3.90 -1.96
N LYS A 237 23.71 -5.17 -2.21
CA LYS A 237 24.79 -5.88 -1.51
C LYS A 237 26.12 -5.16 -1.68
N LYS A 238 26.47 -4.84 -2.93
CA LYS A 238 27.72 -4.14 -3.25
C LYS A 238 27.81 -2.75 -2.60
N ALA A 239 26.68 -2.05 -2.50
CA ALA A 239 26.61 -0.73 -1.88
C ALA A 239 26.51 -0.76 -0.35
N GLY A 240 26.35 -1.93 0.28
CA GLY A 240 26.18 -2.07 1.73
C GLY A 240 24.87 -1.49 2.25
N VAL A 241 23.84 -1.39 1.41
CA VAL A 241 22.50 -0.91 1.80
C VAL A 241 21.83 -1.94 2.71
N SER A 242 21.20 -1.50 3.80
CA SER A 242 20.37 -2.37 4.64
C SER A 242 19.06 -2.69 3.92
N TYR A 243 18.79 -3.95 3.61
CA TYR A 243 17.56 -4.35 2.91
C TYR A 243 17.05 -5.73 3.34
N VAL A 244 15.76 -5.92 3.11
CA VAL A 244 15.06 -7.23 3.16
C VAL A 244 14.19 -7.35 1.92
N ILE A 245 14.23 -8.50 1.25
CA ILE A 245 13.36 -8.84 0.12
C ILE A 245 12.36 -9.90 0.57
N HIS A 246 11.08 -9.66 0.28
CA HIS A 246 10.03 -10.66 0.37
C HIS A 246 9.39 -10.89 -0.98
N MET A 247 9.38 -12.15 -1.39
CA MET A 247 8.65 -12.64 -2.56
C MET A 247 7.37 -13.33 -2.08
N TYR A 248 6.25 -13.07 -2.74
CA TYR A 248 4.95 -13.70 -2.50
C TYR A 248 4.60 -14.58 -3.71
N PRO A 249 4.91 -15.90 -3.69
CA PRO A 249 4.95 -16.75 -4.89
C PRO A 249 3.66 -16.76 -5.69
N GLU A 250 2.51 -16.87 -5.02
CA GLU A 250 1.18 -16.97 -5.65
C GLU A 250 0.53 -15.61 -5.93
N ALA A 251 1.21 -14.51 -5.59
CA ALA A 251 0.66 -13.18 -5.77
C ALA A 251 1.00 -12.61 -7.14
N LYS A 252 0.04 -11.90 -7.74
CA LYS A 252 0.21 -11.13 -8.97
C LYS A 252 0.52 -9.67 -8.67
N HIS A 253 0.99 -8.94 -9.70
CA HIS A 253 1.15 -7.49 -9.61
C HIS A 253 -0.10 -6.83 -9.02
N ALA A 254 0.06 -5.87 -8.11
CA ALA A 254 -1.01 -5.18 -7.39
C ALA A 254 -1.78 -6.05 -6.35
N PHE A 255 -1.16 -7.10 -5.80
CA PHE A 255 -1.77 -7.99 -4.82
C PHE A 255 -2.24 -7.30 -3.52
N MET A 256 -1.72 -6.12 -3.19
CA MET A 256 -2.14 -5.34 -2.02
C MET A 256 -3.48 -4.63 -2.20
N ASN A 257 -3.89 -4.39 -3.46
CA ASN A 257 -5.07 -3.58 -3.76
C ASN A 257 -6.36 -4.39 -3.63
N ASP A 258 -7.04 -4.26 -2.49
CA ASP A 258 -8.28 -4.97 -2.15
C ASP A 258 -9.52 -4.51 -2.97
N THR A 259 -9.34 -3.49 -3.82
CA THR A 259 -10.35 -3.07 -4.81
C THR A 259 -10.09 -3.63 -6.21
N GLY A 260 -8.94 -4.27 -6.41
CA GLY A 260 -8.47 -4.78 -7.70
C GLY A 260 -8.66 -6.29 -7.88
N ALA A 261 -8.67 -6.74 -9.14
CA ALA A 261 -8.85 -8.14 -9.48
C ALA A 261 -7.70 -9.07 -9.04
N ASN A 262 -6.50 -8.50 -8.82
CA ASN A 262 -5.31 -9.25 -8.42
C ASN A 262 -5.10 -9.30 -6.91
N TYR A 263 -6.07 -8.84 -6.11
CA TYR A 263 -5.97 -8.89 -4.67
C TYR A 263 -5.73 -10.31 -4.17
N ASN A 264 -4.66 -10.49 -3.41
CA ASN A 264 -4.35 -11.73 -2.71
C ASN A 264 -4.34 -11.45 -1.21
N LYS A 265 -5.41 -11.86 -0.53
CA LYS A 265 -5.63 -11.54 0.88
C LYS A 265 -4.47 -11.99 1.77
N GLU A 266 -4.03 -13.24 1.63
CA GLU A 266 -2.98 -13.83 2.47
C GLU A 266 -1.64 -13.09 2.28
N ALA A 267 -1.25 -12.86 1.03
CA ALA A 267 -0.05 -12.11 0.70
C ALA A 267 -0.13 -10.66 1.20
N ALA A 268 -1.28 -10.00 1.03
CA ALA A 268 -1.49 -8.62 1.44
C ALA A 268 -1.44 -8.46 2.97
N GLU A 269 -2.09 -9.34 3.73
CA GLU A 269 -2.07 -9.32 5.19
C GLU A 269 -0.65 -9.57 5.74
N LEU A 270 0.07 -10.53 5.16
CA LEU A 270 1.45 -10.81 5.54
C LEU A 270 2.39 -9.67 5.20
N ALA A 271 2.27 -9.08 3.99
CA ALA A 271 3.05 -7.93 3.57
C ALA A 271 2.77 -6.70 4.42
N TRP A 272 1.52 -6.45 4.78
CA TRP A 272 1.13 -5.37 5.69
C TRP A 272 1.76 -5.55 7.08
N LYS A 273 1.63 -6.74 7.68
CA LYS A 273 2.24 -7.06 8.97
C LYS A 273 3.76 -6.80 8.99
N ARG A 274 4.46 -7.24 7.93
CA ARG A 274 5.91 -7.02 7.76
C ARG A 274 6.24 -5.54 7.62
N THR A 275 5.45 -4.80 6.84
CA THR A 275 5.60 -3.35 6.65
C THR A 275 5.44 -2.59 7.95
N VAL A 276 4.38 -2.86 8.71
CA VAL A 276 4.12 -2.20 9.99
C VAL A 276 5.26 -2.47 10.99
N ALA A 277 5.69 -3.73 11.11
CA ALA A 277 6.79 -4.10 11.99
C ALA A 277 8.09 -3.37 11.60
N PHE A 278 8.40 -3.31 10.31
CA PHE A 278 9.57 -2.63 9.78
C PHE A 278 9.51 -1.10 10.01
N LEU A 279 8.39 -0.46 9.72
CA LEU A 279 8.21 0.97 9.97
C LEU A 279 8.33 1.30 11.46
N LYS A 280 7.71 0.53 12.34
CA LYS A 280 7.83 0.69 13.80
C LYS A 280 9.27 0.55 14.28
N ASP A 281 10.05 -0.36 13.70
CA ASP A 281 11.46 -0.52 14.02
C ASP A 281 12.32 0.65 13.55
N ARG A 282 12.17 1.07 12.29
CA ARG A 282 13.03 2.10 11.68
C ARG A 282 12.67 3.52 12.07
N LEU A 283 11.43 3.77 12.44
CA LEU A 283 10.93 5.09 12.81
C LEU A 283 10.83 5.31 14.34
N LYS A 284 11.35 4.39 15.16
CA LYS A 284 11.43 4.58 16.63
C LYS A 284 12.12 5.92 16.95
N SER A 285 11.54 6.64 17.89
CA SER A 285 12.07 7.90 18.45
C SER A 285 13.27 7.63 19.34
#